data_508ebdd92e473df81b80ba6c939f8591
#
_entry.id   508ebdd92e473df81b80ba6c939f8591
#
_cell.length_a   1.000
_cell.length_b   1.000
_cell.length_c   1.000
_cell.angle_alpha   90.00
_cell.angle_beta   90.00
_cell.angle_gamma   90.00
#
_symmetry.space_group_name_H-M   'P 1'
#
loop_
_entity.id
_entity.type
_entity.pdbx_description
1 polymer ?
#
loop_
_entity_poly.entity_id
_entity_poly.type
_entity_poly.pdbx_seq_one_letter_code
_entity_poly.pdbx_strand_id
1 'polypeptide(L)'
;KHHIASDIGCHLFSIMPPFELGATTMGYGLGPASASAFNSPDAKRRSISFVGDGGFWHNGLTSSIGNAVFNRNDGVIVVVDNFYSAATGGQDILSSRADNRSKSTRHPITEAIKGMGVTWVRHIERTYDVGQMRAALKEALTTEEKGPKVIVASSECMLNRQRREAPLKKQAAAEGRRMVKTKFGVDEDVCTGDHA
;
A
#
# COMPACT_ATOMS: atom_id res chain seq x y z
N LYS A 1 -13.68 -17.57 2.90
CA LYS A 1 -12.67 -16.48 3.05
C LYS A 1 -12.10 -16.17 1.68
N HIS A 2 -11.66 -14.92 1.44
CA HIS A 2 -10.88 -14.56 0.25
C HIS A 2 -9.46 -15.09 0.42
N HIS A 3 -8.81 -15.46 -0.69
CA HIS A 3 -7.38 -15.69 -0.68
C HIS A 3 -6.67 -14.34 -0.65
N ILE A 4 -5.68 -14.17 0.24
CA ILE A 4 -4.90 -12.94 0.37
C ILE A 4 -3.44 -13.27 0.11
N ALA A 5 -2.86 -12.61 -0.89
CA ALA A 5 -1.43 -12.67 -1.17
C ALA A 5 -0.76 -11.37 -0.71
N SER A 6 0.29 -11.49 0.06
CA SER A 6 1.10 -10.34 0.50
C SER A 6 2.45 -10.35 -0.20
N ASP A 7 2.79 -9.22 -0.78
CA ASP A 7 4.12 -9.02 -1.36
C ASP A 7 5.16 -8.70 -0.27
N ILE A 8 6.43 -8.68 -0.65
CA ILE A 8 7.52 -8.30 0.25
C ILE A 8 7.47 -6.79 0.49
N GLY A 9 7.42 -6.40 1.76
CA GLY A 9 7.35 -5.00 2.20
C GLY A 9 6.87 -4.89 3.63
N CYS A 10 6.68 -3.65 4.13
CA CYS A 10 6.18 -3.43 5.51
C CYS A 10 4.81 -4.08 5.74
N HIS A 11 3.95 -4.14 4.73
CA HIS A 11 2.63 -4.78 4.80
C HIS A 11 2.70 -6.31 4.97
N LEU A 12 3.85 -6.95 4.67
CA LEU A 12 4.04 -8.38 4.89
C LEU A 12 3.90 -8.77 6.36
N PHE A 13 4.24 -7.88 7.29
CA PHE A 13 4.10 -8.14 8.72
C PHE A 13 2.65 -8.40 9.16
N SER A 14 1.66 -8.10 8.30
CA SER A 14 0.26 -8.49 8.55
C SER A 14 0.01 -10.00 8.60
N ILE A 15 0.98 -10.83 8.19
CA ILE A 15 0.92 -12.28 8.36
C ILE A 15 1.01 -12.71 9.84
N MET A 16 1.53 -11.83 10.70
CA MET A 16 1.67 -12.08 12.12
C MET A 16 0.39 -11.74 12.90
N PRO A 17 0.21 -12.30 14.10
CA PRO A 17 -0.84 -11.86 15.01
C PRO A 17 -0.77 -10.33 15.27
N PRO A 18 -1.89 -9.66 15.48
CA PRO A 18 -3.25 -10.19 15.54
C PRO A 18 -3.96 -10.30 14.18
N PHE A 19 -3.31 -9.91 13.09
CA PHE A 19 -3.98 -9.79 11.78
C PHE A 19 -4.06 -11.12 11.05
N GLU A 20 -2.99 -11.91 11.06
CA GLU A 20 -2.88 -13.22 10.38
C GLU A 20 -3.39 -13.18 8.93
N LEU A 21 -3.03 -12.10 8.22
CA LEU A 21 -3.40 -11.87 6.82
C LEU A 21 -2.22 -12.18 5.90
N GLY A 22 -2.48 -12.88 4.80
CA GLY A 22 -1.47 -13.22 3.81
C GLY A 22 -1.16 -14.71 3.80
N ALA A 23 -1.82 -15.42 2.90
CA ALA A 23 -1.66 -16.87 2.73
C ALA A 23 -0.48 -17.24 1.82
N THR A 24 -0.06 -16.33 0.93
CA THR A 24 1.07 -16.55 0.01
C THR A 24 1.97 -15.32 -0.09
N THR A 25 3.28 -15.57 -0.24
CA THR A 25 4.31 -14.57 -0.52
C THR A 25 5.32 -15.20 -1.49
N MET A 26 5.50 -14.60 -2.67
CA MET A 26 6.29 -15.22 -3.76
C MET A 26 7.53 -14.44 -4.17
N GLY A 27 7.65 -13.18 -3.82
CA GLY A 27 8.79 -12.37 -4.22
C GLY A 27 8.41 -10.90 -4.42
N TYR A 28 9.41 -10.04 -4.53
CA TYR A 28 9.24 -8.60 -4.58
C TYR A 28 8.55 -8.14 -5.87
N GLY A 29 7.35 -7.60 -5.77
CA GLY A 29 6.49 -7.22 -6.88
C GLY A 29 5.62 -8.35 -7.44
N LEU A 30 5.68 -9.57 -6.88
CA LEU A 30 4.98 -10.75 -7.39
C LEU A 30 3.72 -11.15 -6.59
N GLY A 31 3.36 -10.40 -5.55
CA GLY A 31 2.14 -10.66 -4.77
C GLY A 31 0.89 -10.79 -5.65
N PRO A 32 0.58 -9.82 -6.52
CA PRO A 32 -0.57 -9.93 -7.41
C PRO A 32 -0.48 -11.09 -8.42
N ALA A 33 0.74 -11.38 -8.91
CA ALA A 33 0.93 -12.53 -9.81
C ALA A 33 0.61 -13.85 -9.10
N SER A 34 1.07 -14.02 -7.84
CA SER A 34 0.76 -15.22 -7.05
C SER A 34 -0.73 -15.34 -6.73
N ALA A 35 -1.42 -14.23 -6.47
CA ALA A 35 -2.85 -14.20 -6.21
C ALA A 35 -3.67 -14.64 -7.45
N SER A 36 -3.13 -14.48 -8.63
CA SER A 36 -3.82 -14.81 -9.89
C SER A 36 -4.19 -16.29 -9.99
N ALA A 37 -3.40 -17.17 -9.38
CA ALA A 37 -3.68 -18.60 -9.33
C ALA A 37 -5.03 -18.95 -8.65
N PHE A 38 -5.55 -18.03 -7.84
CA PHE A 38 -6.82 -18.21 -7.10
C PHE A 38 -8.01 -17.49 -7.75
N ASN A 39 -7.83 -16.94 -8.95
CA ASN A 39 -8.87 -16.28 -9.73
C ASN A 39 -9.27 -17.10 -10.98
N SER A 40 -9.47 -18.39 -10.82
CA SER A 40 -10.00 -19.22 -11.91
C SER A 40 -11.41 -18.77 -12.33
N PRO A 41 -11.88 -19.08 -13.56
CA PRO A 41 -13.23 -18.74 -14.01
C PRO A 41 -14.33 -19.27 -13.09
N ASP A 42 -14.08 -20.40 -12.42
CA ASP A 42 -15.01 -21.03 -11.48
C ASP A 42 -14.85 -20.54 -10.03
N ALA A 43 -13.92 -19.61 -9.77
CA ALA A 43 -13.68 -19.09 -8.44
C ALA A 43 -14.91 -18.32 -7.94
N LYS A 44 -15.47 -18.75 -6.81
CA LYS A 44 -16.62 -18.09 -6.18
C LYS A 44 -16.28 -16.72 -5.59
N ARG A 45 -15.00 -16.37 -5.44
CA ARG A 45 -14.55 -15.15 -4.79
C ARG A 45 -13.25 -14.65 -5.43
N ARG A 46 -13.14 -13.35 -5.58
CA ARG A 46 -11.89 -12.69 -6.01
C ARG A 46 -10.80 -12.87 -4.97
N SER A 47 -9.57 -13.11 -5.41
CA SER A 47 -8.42 -12.99 -4.55
C SER A 47 -8.10 -11.52 -4.29
N ILE A 48 -7.41 -11.25 -3.19
CA ILE A 48 -6.91 -9.92 -2.83
C ILE A 48 -5.40 -10.01 -2.74
N SER A 49 -4.70 -9.04 -3.29
CA SER A 49 -3.25 -8.96 -3.15
C SER A 49 -2.81 -7.58 -2.73
N PHE A 50 -1.72 -7.53 -1.99
CA PHE A 50 -1.06 -6.31 -1.57
C PHE A 50 0.34 -6.26 -2.19
N VAL A 51 0.71 -5.09 -2.71
CA VAL A 51 2.04 -4.80 -3.23
C VAL A 51 2.45 -3.40 -2.80
N GLY A 52 3.68 -3.23 -2.33
CA GLY A 52 4.24 -1.91 -2.04
C GLY A 52 4.63 -1.18 -3.32
N ASP A 53 4.72 0.15 -3.25
CA ASP A 53 5.17 1.00 -4.36
C ASP A 53 6.57 0.63 -4.86
N GLY A 54 7.49 0.30 -3.96
CA GLY A 54 8.81 -0.21 -4.34
C GLY A 54 8.73 -1.51 -5.13
N GLY A 55 7.94 -2.50 -4.68
CA GLY A 55 7.70 -3.75 -5.40
C GLY A 55 6.98 -3.53 -6.71
N PHE A 56 6.02 -2.61 -6.74
CA PHE A 56 5.31 -2.21 -7.95
C PHE A 56 6.27 -1.72 -9.04
N TRP A 57 7.16 -0.78 -8.73
CA TRP A 57 8.11 -0.25 -9.71
C TRP A 57 9.26 -1.20 -10.04
N HIS A 58 9.65 -2.06 -9.10
CA HIS A 58 10.72 -3.02 -9.33
C HIS A 58 10.34 -4.08 -10.38
N ASN A 59 9.18 -4.67 -10.21
CA ASN A 59 8.73 -5.80 -11.05
C ASN A 59 7.20 -5.85 -11.21
N GLY A 60 6.46 -5.31 -10.27
CA GLY A 60 5.01 -5.45 -10.16
C GLY A 60 4.24 -4.87 -11.34
N LEU A 61 4.71 -3.77 -11.94
CA LEU A 61 4.01 -3.15 -13.07
C LEU A 61 3.87 -4.12 -14.26
N THR A 62 4.92 -4.83 -14.61
CA THR A 62 4.92 -5.76 -15.75
C THR A 62 4.48 -7.16 -15.34
N SER A 63 5.15 -7.74 -14.35
CA SER A 63 4.95 -9.15 -13.96
C SER A 63 3.66 -9.40 -13.18
N SER A 64 3.06 -8.35 -12.61
CA SER A 64 1.79 -8.47 -11.87
C SER A 64 0.65 -7.75 -12.58
N ILE A 65 0.72 -6.43 -12.76
CA ILE A 65 -0.38 -5.65 -13.36
C ILE A 65 -0.55 -6.01 -14.83
N GLY A 66 0.53 -5.92 -15.63
CA GLY A 66 0.48 -6.24 -17.07
C GLY A 66 0.02 -7.67 -17.32
N ASN A 67 0.52 -8.62 -16.52
CA ASN A 67 0.11 -10.02 -16.61
C ASN A 67 -1.37 -10.22 -16.21
N ALA A 68 -1.86 -9.50 -15.19
CA ALA A 68 -3.27 -9.54 -14.80
C ALA A 68 -4.19 -9.02 -15.92
N VAL A 69 -3.78 -7.94 -16.61
CA VAL A 69 -4.52 -7.41 -17.76
C VAL A 69 -4.49 -8.41 -18.91
N PHE A 70 -3.32 -8.92 -19.27
CA PHE A 70 -3.14 -9.87 -20.37
C PHE A 70 -4.00 -11.13 -20.20
N ASN A 71 -4.02 -11.69 -18.98
CA ASN A 71 -4.78 -12.89 -18.66
C ASN A 71 -6.24 -12.61 -18.24
N ARG A 72 -6.71 -11.36 -18.30
CA ARG A 72 -8.05 -10.95 -17.88
C ARG A 72 -8.38 -11.41 -16.45
N ASN A 73 -7.39 -11.34 -15.57
CA ASN A 73 -7.51 -11.78 -14.19
C ASN A 73 -8.48 -10.90 -13.42
N ASP A 74 -9.47 -11.49 -12.72
CA ASP A 74 -10.55 -10.79 -12.04
C ASP A 74 -10.28 -10.60 -10.52
N GLY A 75 -9.02 -10.36 -10.14
CA GLY A 75 -8.61 -10.13 -8.76
C GLY A 75 -8.64 -8.66 -8.34
N VAL A 76 -8.45 -8.46 -7.04
CA VAL A 76 -8.29 -7.13 -6.42
C VAL A 76 -6.83 -6.95 -6.02
N ILE A 77 -6.24 -5.85 -6.45
CA ILE A 77 -4.85 -5.49 -6.18
C ILE A 77 -4.84 -4.18 -5.39
N VAL A 78 -4.23 -4.18 -4.22
CA VAL A 78 -4.01 -2.99 -3.41
C VAL A 78 -2.54 -2.60 -3.50
N VAL A 79 -2.27 -1.45 -4.11
CA VAL A 79 -0.93 -0.86 -4.15
C VAL A 79 -0.78 0.07 -2.94
N VAL A 80 0.13 -0.26 -2.05
CA VAL A 80 0.47 0.57 -0.88
C VAL A 80 1.53 1.57 -1.32
N ASP A 81 1.12 2.80 -1.60
CA ASP A 81 1.99 3.87 -2.08
C ASP A 81 2.39 4.77 -0.91
N ASN A 82 3.58 4.56 -0.39
CA ASN A 82 4.14 5.37 0.68
C ASN A 82 5.30 6.28 0.22
N PHE A 83 5.51 6.38 -1.10
CA PHE A 83 6.45 7.23 -1.82
C PHE A 83 7.92 6.86 -1.68
N TYR A 84 8.23 5.69 -1.15
CA TYR A 84 9.60 5.22 -0.96
C TYR A 84 9.66 3.69 -0.93
N SER A 85 10.76 3.10 -1.36
CA SER A 85 11.06 1.71 -1.01
C SER A 85 11.42 1.63 0.48
N ALA A 86 10.38 1.64 1.34
CA ALA A 86 10.52 1.88 2.77
C ALA A 86 11.21 0.72 3.51
N ALA A 87 10.88 -0.52 3.16
CA ALA A 87 11.40 -1.71 3.84
C ALA A 87 12.92 -1.88 3.71
N THR A 88 13.53 -1.29 2.69
CA THR A 88 14.97 -1.37 2.41
C THR A 88 15.74 -0.11 2.79
N GLY A 89 15.13 0.80 3.54
CA GLY A 89 15.79 1.99 4.07
C GLY A 89 15.28 3.34 3.55
N GLY A 90 14.22 3.34 2.72
CA GLY A 90 13.60 4.57 2.24
C GLY A 90 14.27 5.14 0.99
N GLN A 91 14.61 4.28 0.04
CA GLN A 91 15.14 4.72 -1.26
C GLN A 91 14.06 5.39 -2.10
N ASP A 92 14.50 6.41 -2.88
CA ASP A 92 13.64 7.02 -3.88
C ASP A 92 13.27 6.02 -4.98
N ILE A 93 12.02 6.11 -5.40
CA ILE A 93 11.41 5.35 -6.49
C ILE A 93 10.74 6.32 -7.46
N LEU A 94 10.26 5.82 -8.59
CA LEU A 94 9.63 6.65 -9.62
C LEU A 94 8.46 7.50 -9.09
N SER A 95 7.67 7.00 -8.14
CA SER A 95 6.56 7.75 -7.51
C SER A 95 6.96 8.60 -6.31
N SER A 96 8.25 8.67 -5.91
CA SER A 96 8.69 9.50 -4.81
C SER A 96 8.35 10.97 -5.00
N ARG A 97 7.90 11.61 -3.93
CA ARG A 97 7.55 13.06 -3.94
C ARG A 97 8.76 13.97 -3.81
N ALA A 98 9.88 13.45 -3.36
CA ALA A 98 11.11 14.23 -3.18
C ALA A 98 11.67 14.71 -4.53
N ASP A 99 12.21 15.91 -4.53
CA ASP A 99 13.04 16.38 -5.64
C ASP A 99 14.39 15.67 -5.58
N ASN A 100 14.72 14.95 -6.63
CA ASN A 100 15.99 14.27 -6.77
C ASN A 100 16.74 14.81 -7.98
N ARG A 101 17.97 15.30 -7.78
CA ARG A 101 18.77 15.89 -8.87
C ARG A 101 19.31 14.88 -9.85
N SER A 102 19.43 13.62 -9.44
CA SER A 102 20.04 12.55 -10.25
C SER A 102 19.04 11.51 -10.73
N LYS A 103 17.78 11.58 -10.28
CA LYS A 103 16.74 10.58 -10.60
C LYS A 103 15.44 11.26 -10.99
N SER A 104 14.75 10.68 -11.96
CA SER A 104 13.39 11.10 -12.30
C SER A 104 12.41 10.52 -11.27
N THR A 105 11.64 11.38 -10.63
CA THR A 105 10.64 11.04 -9.61
C THR A 105 9.29 11.69 -9.95
N ARG A 106 8.29 11.54 -9.09
CA ARG A 106 6.94 12.11 -9.24
C ARG A 106 6.11 11.52 -10.38
N HIS A 107 6.38 10.28 -10.77
CA HIS A 107 5.55 9.56 -11.75
C HIS A 107 4.38 8.86 -11.01
N PRO A 108 3.13 9.24 -11.29
CA PRO A 108 1.98 8.68 -10.58
C PRO A 108 1.80 7.19 -10.90
N ILE A 109 1.65 6.37 -9.88
CA ILE A 109 1.34 4.94 -10.01
C ILE A 109 0.02 4.75 -10.76
N THR A 110 -0.97 5.59 -10.51
CA THR A 110 -2.29 5.54 -11.16
C THR A 110 -2.21 5.65 -12.67
N GLU A 111 -1.33 6.53 -13.19
CA GLU A 111 -1.16 6.70 -14.63
C GLU A 111 -0.44 5.49 -15.26
N ALA A 112 0.56 4.95 -14.59
CA ALA A 112 1.22 3.73 -15.03
C ALA A 112 0.25 2.54 -15.12
N ILE A 113 -0.62 2.39 -14.11
CA ILE A 113 -1.65 1.34 -14.08
C ILE A 113 -2.66 1.50 -15.22
N LYS A 114 -3.16 2.70 -15.46
CA LYS A 114 -4.06 3.00 -16.58
C LYS A 114 -3.37 2.76 -17.91
N GLY A 115 -2.10 3.16 -18.06
CA GLY A 115 -1.28 2.91 -19.24
C GLY A 115 -1.11 1.42 -19.57
N MET A 116 -1.18 0.54 -18.58
CA MET A 116 -1.19 -0.92 -18.76
C MET A 116 -2.56 -1.48 -19.18
N GLY A 117 -3.60 -0.64 -19.23
CA GLY A 117 -4.95 -1.05 -19.67
C GLY A 117 -5.90 -1.46 -18.55
N VAL A 118 -5.60 -1.15 -17.29
CA VAL A 118 -6.54 -1.35 -16.19
C VAL A 118 -7.64 -0.30 -16.25
N THR A 119 -8.89 -0.73 -16.34
CA THR A 119 -10.07 0.16 -16.43
C THR A 119 -10.60 0.55 -15.06
N TRP A 120 -10.57 -0.38 -14.10
CA TRP A 120 -11.05 -0.13 -12.75
C TRP A 120 -9.91 0.26 -11.81
N VAL A 121 -9.78 1.57 -11.56
CA VAL A 121 -8.76 2.13 -10.65
C VAL A 121 -9.43 3.05 -9.63
N ARG A 122 -9.09 2.91 -8.35
CA ARG A 122 -9.47 3.85 -7.27
C ARG A 122 -8.20 4.36 -6.59
N HIS A 123 -8.12 5.67 -6.43
CA HIS A 123 -7.04 6.31 -5.69
C HIS A 123 -7.55 6.83 -4.36
N ILE A 124 -6.92 6.44 -3.26
CA ILE A 124 -7.27 6.84 -1.89
C ILE A 124 -6.08 7.55 -1.29
N GLU A 125 -6.20 8.87 -1.09
CA GLU A 125 -5.15 9.72 -0.55
C GLU A 125 -5.18 9.83 0.99
N ARG A 126 -6.27 9.40 1.60
CA ARG A 126 -6.49 9.43 3.06
C ARG A 126 -6.72 8.02 3.58
N THR A 127 -5.66 7.24 3.67
CA THR A 127 -5.74 5.82 4.08
C THR A 127 -6.21 5.62 5.52
N TYR A 128 -6.14 6.66 6.36
CA TYR A 128 -6.72 6.65 7.72
C TYR A 128 -8.26 6.78 7.72
N ASP A 129 -8.87 7.14 6.60
CA ASP A 129 -10.31 7.07 6.41
C ASP A 129 -10.72 5.61 6.14
N VAL A 130 -10.93 4.87 7.22
CA VAL A 130 -11.32 3.45 7.18
C VAL A 130 -12.63 3.26 6.41
N GLY A 131 -13.54 4.24 6.48
CA GLY A 131 -14.80 4.20 5.74
C GLY A 131 -14.59 4.18 4.24
N GLN A 132 -13.74 5.08 3.73
CA GLN A 132 -13.41 5.17 2.32
C GLN A 132 -12.67 3.90 1.82
N MET A 133 -11.69 3.41 2.59
CA MET A 133 -10.98 2.17 2.27
C MET A 133 -11.92 0.97 2.20
N ARG A 134 -12.82 0.85 3.17
CA ARG A 134 -13.82 -0.23 3.21
C ARG A 134 -14.79 -0.16 2.03
N ALA A 135 -15.25 1.04 1.68
CA ALA A 135 -16.16 1.25 0.55
C ALA A 135 -15.50 0.85 -0.77
N ALA A 136 -14.25 1.30 -1.02
CA ALA A 136 -13.51 0.96 -2.22
C ALA A 136 -13.23 -0.56 -2.33
N LEU A 137 -12.84 -1.19 -1.23
CA LEU A 137 -12.61 -2.62 -1.21
C LEU A 137 -13.92 -3.41 -1.45
N LYS A 138 -15.01 -2.98 -0.83
CA LYS A 138 -16.33 -3.60 -1.07
C LYS A 138 -16.75 -3.46 -2.53
N GLU A 139 -16.62 -2.27 -3.11
CA GLU A 139 -16.89 -2.04 -4.53
C GLU A 139 -16.03 -2.95 -5.42
N ALA A 140 -14.71 -3.02 -5.19
CA ALA A 140 -13.80 -3.88 -5.93
C ALA A 140 -14.18 -5.38 -5.87
N LEU A 141 -14.72 -5.81 -4.73
CA LEU A 141 -15.12 -7.22 -4.53
C LEU A 141 -16.48 -7.56 -5.12
N THR A 142 -17.37 -6.57 -5.30
CA THR A 142 -18.77 -6.78 -5.69
C THR A 142 -19.12 -6.29 -7.09
N THR A 143 -18.29 -5.44 -7.73
CA THR A 143 -18.55 -4.95 -9.09
C THR A 143 -18.67 -6.10 -10.10
N GLU A 144 -19.55 -5.94 -11.07
CA GLU A 144 -19.71 -6.88 -12.20
C GLU A 144 -18.61 -6.68 -13.28
N GLU A 145 -17.91 -5.56 -13.25
CA GLU A 145 -16.82 -5.27 -14.17
C GLU A 145 -15.75 -6.36 -14.08
N LYS A 146 -15.32 -6.87 -15.23
CA LYS A 146 -14.30 -7.91 -15.33
C LYS A 146 -12.90 -7.31 -15.49
N GLY A 147 -11.89 -8.10 -15.17
CA GLY A 147 -10.50 -7.68 -15.21
C GLY A 147 -9.95 -7.24 -13.84
N PRO A 148 -8.68 -6.85 -13.75
CA PRO A 148 -8.08 -6.47 -12.48
C PRO A 148 -8.67 -5.17 -11.93
N LYS A 149 -8.98 -5.17 -10.63
CA LYS A 149 -9.38 -3.98 -9.86
C LYS A 149 -8.19 -3.51 -9.06
N VAL A 150 -7.79 -2.26 -9.25
CA VAL A 150 -6.62 -1.73 -8.55
C VAL A 150 -7.03 -0.57 -7.65
N ILE A 151 -6.68 -0.68 -6.37
CA ILE A 151 -6.80 0.39 -5.38
C ILE A 151 -5.39 0.88 -5.08
N VAL A 152 -5.12 2.15 -5.36
CA VAL A 152 -3.87 2.81 -4.96
C VAL A 152 -4.13 3.55 -3.65
N ALA A 153 -3.52 3.06 -2.58
CA ALA A 153 -3.67 3.59 -1.23
C ALA A 153 -2.42 4.41 -0.86
N SER A 154 -2.52 5.73 -0.98
CA SER A 154 -1.38 6.63 -0.84
C SER A 154 -1.36 7.30 0.53
N SER A 155 -0.26 7.11 1.27
CA SER A 155 0.01 7.78 2.55
C SER A 155 1.49 7.79 2.84
N GLU A 156 2.05 8.94 3.24
CA GLU A 156 3.47 9.06 3.52
C GLU A 156 3.94 8.05 4.58
N CYS A 157 5.06 7.38 4.32
CA CYS A 157 5.72 6.53 5.30
C CYS A 157 6.02 7.30 6.59
N MET A 158 5.50 6.83 7.74
CA MET A 158 5.66 7.51 9.03
C MET A 158 7.12 7.66 9.44
N LEU A 159 7.98 6.70 9.11
CA LEU A 159 9.40 6.77 9.42
C LEU A 159 10.08 7.88 8.61
N ASN A 160 9.78 7.98 7.32
CA ASN A 160 10.30 9.06 6.47
C ASN A 160 9.76 10.42 6.88
N ARG A 161 8.48 10.50 7.24
CA ARG A 161 7.91 11.72 7.82
C ARG A 161 8.65 12.15 9.07
N GLN A 162 8.92 11.23 9.99
CA GLN A 162 9.68 11.55 11.21
C GLN A 162 11.10 12.03 10.89
N ARG A 163 11.79 11.37 9.95
CA ARG A 163 13.14 11.79 9.51
C ARG A 163 13.13 13.18 8.91
N ARG A 164 12.15 13.53 8.11
CA ARG A 164 11.98 14.85 7.49
C ARG A 164 11.63 15.93 8.52
N GLU A 165 10.79 15.61 9.50
CA GLU A 165 10.35 16.57 10.51
C GLU A 165 11.36 16.78 11.65
N ALA A 166 12.20 15.79 11.97
CA ALA A 166 13.11 15.85 13.10
C ALA A 166 14.10 17.04 13.03
N PRO A 167 14.77 17.35 11.90
CA PRO A 167 15.63 18.51 11.78
C PRO A 167 14.89 19.83 12.00
N LEU A 168 13.68 19.96 11.44
CA LEU A 168 12.86 21.17 11.57
C LEU A 168 12.44 21.41 13.02
N LYS A 169 12.11 20.33 13.74
CA LYS A 169 11.79 20.39 15.18
C LYS A 169 13.01 20.81 16.00
N LYS A 170 14.19 20.26 15.67
CA LYS A 170 15.45 20.61 16.33
C LYS A 170 15.80 22.09 16.12
N GLN A 171 15.66 22.59 14.91
CA GLN A 171 15.88 23.99 14.58
C GLN A 171 14.90 24.91 15.34
N ALA A 172 13.61 24.60 15.31
CA ALA A 172 12.59 25.36 16.01
C ALA A 172 12.86 25.43 17.54
N ALA A 173 13.30 24.33 18.12
CA ALA A 173 13.70 24.30 19.54
C ALA A 173 14.94 25.16 19.81
N ALA A 174 15.94 25.13 18.93
CA ALA A 174 17.13 25.98 19.05
C ALA A 174 16.80 27.48 18.95
N GLU A 175 15.77 27.84 18.18
CA GLU A 175 15.25 29.21 18.05
C GLU A 175 14.30 29.62 19.21
N GLY A 176 14.17 28.78 20.25
CA GLY A 176 13.28 29.03 21.39
C GLY A 176 11.78 28.94 21.07
N ARG A 177 11.41 28.45 19.89
CA ARG A 177 10.00 28.28 19.51
C ARG A 177 9.41 27.06 20.20
N ARG A 178 8.32 27.26 20.97
CA ARG A 178 7.57 26.17 21.57
C ARG A 178 6.85 25.35 20.50
N MET A 179 7.21 24.09 20.38
CA MET A 179 6.49 23.14 19.53
C MET A 179 5.50 22.32 20.37
N VAL A 180 4.22 22.48 20.09
CA VAL A 180 3.16 21.68 20.70
C VAL A 180 2.89 20.48 19.80
N LYS A 181 3.05 19.28 20.34
CA LYS A 181 2.70 18.04 19.67
C LYS A 181 1.61 17.33 20.47
N THR A 182 0.49 17.04 19.83
CA THR A 182 -0.54 16.18 20.41
C THR A 182 0.07 14.80 20.65
N LYS A 183 0.00 14.32 21.85
CA LYS A 183 0.40 12.95 22.24
C LYS A 183 -0.84 12.20 22.66
N PHE A 184 -0.91 10.94 22.32
CA PHE A 184 -1.85 10.02 22.93
C PHE A 184 -1.23 9.53 24.23
N GLY A 185 -2.01 9.49 25.28
CA GLY A 185 -1.64 8.94 26.58
C GLY A 185 -2.68 7.90 26.96
N VAL A 186 -2.31 7.07 27.92
CA VAL A 186 -3.25 6.16 28.58
C VAL A 186 -3.88 6.92 29.75
N ASP A 187 -5.19 6.84 29.86
CA ASP A 187 -5.91 7.29 31.05
C ASP A 187 -5.80 6.18 32.11
N GLU A 188 -5.02 6.44 33.15
CA GLU A 188 -4.74 5.45 34.19
C GLU A 188 -5.99 5.06 34.96
N ASP A 189 -6.99 5.94 35.02
CA ASP A 189 -8.26 5.68 35.72
C ASP A 189 -9.19 4.73 34.96
N VAL A 190 -8.97 4.62 33.64
CA VAL A 190 -9.78 3.79 32.74
C VAL A 190 -9.03 2.54 32.26
N CYS A 191 -7.70 2.59 32.28
CA CYS A 191 -6.86 1.49 31.82
C CYS A 191 -6.94 0.29 32.79
N THR A 192 -7.43 -0.83 32.29
CA THR A 192 -7.50 -2.09 33.08
C THR A 192 -6.19 -2.87 33.15
N GLY A 193 -5.17 -2.44 32.36
CA GLY A 193 -3.85 -3.09 32.31
C GLY A 193 -3.84 -4.46 31.67
N ASP A 194 -4.88 -4.81 30.94
CA ASP A 194 -5.06 -6.13 30.32
C ASP A 194 -4.27 -6.33 29.01
N HIS A 195 -3.56 -5.30 28.56
CA HIS A 195 -2.75 -5.31 27.32
C HIS A 195 -3.52 -5.69 26.06
N ALA A 196 -4.84 -5.51 26.03
CA ALA A 196 -5.71 -5.80 24.89
C ALA A 196 -5.61 -4.76 23.76
#